data_a98acdeda798a649754502b00883f67f
#
_entry.id   a98acdeda798a649754502b00883f67f
#
_cell.length_a   1.000
_cell.length_b   1.000
_cell.length_c   1.000
_cell.angle_alpha   90.00
_cell.angle_beta   90.00
_cell.angle_gamma   90.00
#
_symmetry.space_group_name_H-M   'P 1'
#
loop_
_entity.id
_entity.type
_entity.pdbx_description
1 polymer ?
#
loop_
_entity_poly.entity_id
_entity_poly.type
_entity_poly.pdbx_seq_one_letter_code
_entity_poly.pdbx_strand_id
1 'polypeptide(L)'
;MEEERKLNFLEEIIENDLKTGKVDSILTRFPPEPNGYLHLGHAKSLCINFGLAQKYGGKTNLRYDDTNPTKEDTEYVDSIKEDIKWLGFQWDKELYASDYFDQLYEWAEELIKRGLAYVDDQSQEEISKGRGTVDTPGTPSPWRDRSVEENLKLFREMRDGVYPDGAKVLRAKIDMAHPNMFFRDPLLYRIKHAHHHRTGDKWCIYPMYDFTHGQCDSIEHITHSICTLEFDVHRPLYDWFIETLGIYPSHQYEFARLNLTYTLMSKRKLLELVQKGLVAGWDDPRMPTLCGVRRRGYTPEGLKLFCDKIGVSKRDQLMDIQLLEWCVRQDLNARSNRYMVVQDPVKLTIVNYPEGQVEWFDCPLNPAEPEGATRKVPFSRELFIERADFMEDAPKKFFRLKPDGEVRLKYTYIVKCVEVVKDEEGNITELRCTYDPFTRPGAGEWRSVKGTIHWVSIAHAQEIEIRNYDRLFTLADMSQVPEDKDYKDFLNPDSLIVAEGFAEPALLDDASGIAVQFERTGYYIKDSDSTPEKPVFNRTATLKDSYKPE
;
A
#
# COMPACT_ATOMS: atom_id res chain seq x y z
N MET A 1 30.19 4.42 -14.66
CA MET A 1 29.62 3.40 -15.56
C MET A 1 28.36 2.94 -14.84
N GLU A 2 27.21 3.30 -15.35
CA GLU A 2 25.96 2.67 -14.90
C GLU A 2 26.08 1.20 -15.25
N GLU A 3 26.01 0.31 -14.26
CA GLU A 3 25.81 -1.12 -14.52
C GLU A 3 24.53 -1.25 -15.33
N GLU A 4 24.63 -1.80 -16.54
CA GLU A 4 23.45 -2.10 -17.37
C GLU A 4 22.53 -3.00 -16.54
N ARG A 5 21.43 -2.45 -16.04
CA ARG A 5 20.42 -3.20 -15.33
C ARG A 5 19.91 -4.31 -16.23
N LYS A 6 20.05 -5.55 -15.80
CA LYS A 6 19.54 -6.71 -16.51
C LYS A 6 18.01 -6.59 -16.66
N LEU A 7 17.51 -6.76 -17.89
CA LEU A 7 16.07 -6.77 -18.17
C LEU A 7 15.36 -7.89 -17.39
N ASN A 8 14.17 -7.61 -16.91
CA ASN A 8 13.29 -8.67 -16.43
C ASN A 8 12.54 -9.32 -17.61
N PHE A 9 11.91 -10.46 -17.38
CA PHE A 9 11.28 -11.25 -18.44
C PHE A 9 10.16 -10.51 -19.19
N LEU A 10 9.41 -9.58 -18.53
CA LEU A 10 8.39 -8.76 -19.21
C LEU A 10 9.05 -7.73 -20.13
N GLU A 11 10.14 -7.11 -19.68
CA GLU A 11 10.93 -6.20 -20.50
C GLU A 11 11.52 -6.91 -21.73
N GLU A 12 12.05 -8.13 -21.55
CA GLU A 12 12.55 -8.96 -22.67
C GLU A 12 11.46 -9.26 -23.70
N ILE A 13 10.25 -9.60 -23.25
CA ILE A 13 9.11 -9.85 -24.13
C ILE A 13 8.72 -8.58 -24.89
N ILE A 14 8.56 -7.45 -24.19
CA ILE A 14 8.19 -6.17 -24.77
C ILE A 14 9.21 -5.72 -25.82
N GLU A 15 10.49 -5.79 -25.51
CA GLU A 15 11.56 -5.41 -26.45
C GLU A 15 11.57 -6.29 -27.69
N ASN A 16 11.34 -7.60 -27.52
CA ASN A 16 11.22 -8.52 -28.65
C ASN A 16 9.98 -8.21 -29.51
N ASP A 17 8.83 -7.98 -28.89
CA ASP A 17 7.58 -7.71 -29.60
C ASP A 17 7.64 -6.39 -30.40
N LEU A 18 8.27 -5.36 -29.84
CA LEU A 18 8.54 -4.10 -30.54
C LEU A 18 9.55 -4.29 -31.68
N LYS A 19 10.65 -5.01 -31.44
CA LYS A 19 11.71 -5.25 -32.43
C LYS A 19 11.21 -6.08 -33.62
N THR A 20 10.34 -7.05 -33.39
CA THR A 20 9.79 -7.93 -34.45
C THR A 20 8.61 -7.28 -35.18
N GLY A 21 8.12 -6.11 -34.72
CA GLY A 21 6.94 -5.48 -35.30
C GLY A 21 5.63 -6.20 -34.97
N LYS A 22 5.61 -7.06 -33.97
CA LYS A 22 4.37 -7.70 -33.48
C LYS A 22 3.42 -6.66 -32.93
N VAL A 23 3.94 -5.61 -32.30
CA VAL A 23 3.22 -4.43 -31.85
C VAL A 23 4.03 -3.16 -32.20
N ASP A 24 3.33 -2.07 -32.51
CA ASP A 24 3.95 -0.78 -32.82
C ASP A 24 4.18 0.09 -31.56
N SER A 25 3.40 -0.15 -30.53
CA SER A 25 3.47 0.54 -29.24
C SER A 25 2.91 -0.33 -28.12
N ILE A 26 3.20 0.03 -26.87
CA ILE A 26 2.76 -0.70 -25.70
C ILE A 26 1.48 -0.09 -25.15
N LEU A 27 0.45 -0.91 -24.99
CA LEU A 27 -0.77 -0.58 -24.29
C LEU A 27 -1.05 -1.65 -23.22
N THR A 28 -0.98 -1.24 -21.97
CA THR A 28 -1.31 -2.07 -20.80
C THR A 28 -2.62 -1.60 -20.18
N ARG A 29 -3.10 -2.27 -19.15
CA ARG A 29 -4.25 -1.84 -18.36
C ARG A 29 -4.10 -2.26 -16.90
N PHE A 30 -4.74 -1.51 -16.01
CA PHE A 30 -4.99 -1.89 -14.63
C PHE A 30 -6.50 -2.10 -14.47
N PRO A 31 -6.97 -3.34 -14.17
CA PRO A 31 -8.38 -3.69 -14.18
C PRO A 31 -8.93 -3.97 -12.78
N PRO A 32 -9.02 -2.99 -11.87
CA PRO A 32 -9.51 -3.25 -10.52
C PRO A 32 -11.01 -3.53 -10.52
N GLU A 33 -11.46 -4.45 -9.66
CA GLU A 33 -12.87 -4.53 -9.28
C GLU A 33 -13.21 -3.36 -8.34
N PRO A 34 -14.27 -2.56 -8.61
CA PRO A 34 -14.65 -1.43 -7.75
C PRO A 34 -15.42 -1.90 -6.50
N ASN A 35 -14.85 -2.82 -5.74
CA ASN A 35 -15.47 -3.52 -4.60
C ASN A 35 -14.59 -3.49 -3.34
N GLY A 36 -13.59 -2.60 -3.25
CA GLY A 36 -12.72 -2.42 -2.11
C GLY A 36 -11.53 -1.51 -2.38
N TYR A 37 -10.84 -1.18 -1.32
CA TYR A 37 -9.64 -0.35 -1.34
C TYR A 37 -8.42 -1.10 -1.91
N LEU A 38 -7.55 -0.38 -2.60
CA LEU A 38 -6.27 -0.92 -3.06
C LEU A 38 -5.33 -1.17 -1.88
N HIS A 39 -4.45 -2.13 -2.03
CA HIS A 39 -3.43 -2.48 -1.04
C HIS A 39 -2.03 -2.59 -1.69
N LEU A 40 -0.99 -2.83 -0.89
CA LEU A 40 0.40 -2.91 -1.34
C LEU A 40 0.63 -3.88 -2.51
N GLY A 41 -0.15 -4.99 -2.58
CA GLY A 41 -0.11 -5.89 -3.74
C GLY A 41 -0.53 -5.21 -5.05
N HIS A 42 -1.55 -4.35 -4.99
CA HIS A 42 -1.98 -3.55 -6.14
C HIS A 42 -0.94 -2.48 -6.52
N ALA A 43 -0.20 -1.91 -5.53
CA ALA A 43 0.89 -0.99 -5.82
C ALA A 43 1.96 -1.62 -6.71
N LYS A 44 2.33 -2.89 -6.46
CA LYS A 44 3.24 -3.64 -7.34
C LYS A 44 2.70 -3.77 -8.77
N SER A 45 1.42 -4.13 -8.91
CA SER A 45 0.76 -4.23 -10.22
C SER A 45 0.71 -2.89 -10.96
N LEU A 46 0.41 -1.80 -10.24
CA LEU A 46 0.44 -0.43 -10.78
C LEU A 46 1.84 -0.05 -11.25
N CYS A 47 2.86 -0.26 -10.43
CA CYS A 47 4.25 0.02 -10.79
C CYS A 47 4.70 -0.77 -12.04
N ILE A 48 4.26 -2.03 -12.19
CA ILE A 48 4.59 -2.85 -13.36
C ILE A 48 3.86 -2.33 -14.60
N ASN A 49 2.53 -2.22 -14.57
CA ASN A 49 1.73 -1.84 -15.75
C ASN A 49 2.06 -0.43 -16.23
N PHE A 50 2.03 0.56 -15.33
CA PHE A 50 2.33 1.95 -15.67
C PHE A 50 3.82 2.17 -15.92
N GLY A 51 4.69 1.54 -15.12
CA GLY A 51 6.14 1.68 -15.26
C GLY A 51 6.67 1.11 -16.59
N LEU A 52 6.19 -0.05 -17.02
CA LEU A 52 6.55 -0.62 -18.32
C LEU A 52 6.03 0.27 -19.47
N ALA A 53 4.77 0.71 -19.41
CA ALA A 53 4.23 1.59 -20.43
C ALA A 53 5.05 2.89 -20.52
N GLN A 54 5.35 3.55 -19.40
CA GLN A 54 6.16 4.76 -19.37
C GLN A 54 7.58 4.52 -19.93
N LYS A 55 8.23 3.43 -19.54
CA LYS A 55 9.59 3.09 -19.99
C LYS A 55 9.68 2.94 -21.52
N TYR A 56 8.66 2.36 -22.13
CA TYR A 56 8.63 2.08 -23.57
C TYR A 56 7.78 3.09 -24.37
N GLY A 57 7.45 4.25 -23.79
CA GLY A 57 6.69 5.32 -24.46
C GLY A 57 5.26 4.93 -24.83
N GLY A 58 4.71 3.95 -24.13
CA GLY A 58 3.35 3.45 -24.31
C GLY A 58 2.35 4.09 -23.35
N LYS A 59 1.19 3.46 -23.20
CA LYS A 59 0.06 3.94 -22.41
C LYS A 59 -0.51 2.84 -21.51
N THR A 60 -1.26 3.25 -20.50
CA THR A 60 -2.00 2.35 -19.59
C THR A 60 -3.43 2.83 -19.44
N ASN A 61 -4.40 1.94 -19.64
CA ASN A 61 -5.81 2.21 -19.36
C ASN A 61 -6.15 1.84 -17.91
N LEU A 62 -7.07 2.58 -17.31
CA LEU A 62 -7.77 2.19 -16.10
C LEU A 62 -9.14 1.63 -16.53
N ARG A 63 -9.35 0.31 -16.38
CA ARG A 63 -10.62 -0.32 -16.69
C ARG A 63 -11.19 -1.00 -15.46
N TYR A 64 -12.31 -0.55 -15.00
CA TYR A 64 -13.02 -1.19 -13.90
C TYR A 64 -13.69 -2.49 -14.36
N ASP A 65 -13.43 -3.58 -13.65
CA ASP A 65 -14.19 -4.83 -13.82
C ASP A 65 -15.46 -4.75 -12.97
N ASP A 66 -16.48 -4.14 -13.56
CA ASP A 66 -17.80 -3.94 -12.95
C ASP A 66 -18.84 -4.94 -13.44
N THR A 67 -18.47 -6.23 -13.50
CA THR A 67 -19.33 -7.32 -13.93
C THR A 67 -20.25 -7.87 -12.84
N ASN A 68 -20.09 -7.43 -11.59
CA ASN A 68 -20.87 -7.89 -10.45
C ASN A 68 -21.72 -6.78 -9.82
N PRO A 69 -22.99 -6.64 -10.18
CA PRO A 69 -23.83 -5.50 -9.79
C PRO A 69 -24.09 -5.35 -8.29
N THR A 70 -23.79 -6.38 -7.48
CA THR A 70 -24.13 -6.38 -6.04
C THR A 70 -22.96 -5.98 -5.13
N LYS A 71 -21.78 -5.70 -5.68
CA LYS A 71 -20.57 -5.47 -4.89
C LYS A 71 -19.86 -4.16 -5.19
N GLU A 72 -20.36 -3.39 -6.12
CA GLU A 72 -19.70 -2.23 -6.69
C GLU A 72 -20.22 -0.94 -6.05
N ASP A 73 -19.29 -0.03 -5.67
CA ASP A 73 -19.62 1.25 -5.07
C ASP A 73 -18.72 2.36 -5.65
N THR A 74 -19.31 3.54 -5.83
CA THR A 74 -18.61 4.74 -6.31
C THR A 74 -17.51 5.20 -5.35
N GLU A 75 -17.64 4.92 -4.05
CA GLU A 75 -16.60 5.19 -3.05
C GLU A 75 -15.29 4.49 -3.41
N TYR A 76 -15.36 3.24 -3.82
CA TYR A 76 -14.16 2.49 -4.22
C TYR A 76 -13.55 3.01 -5.53
N VAL A 77 -14.40 3.40 -6.49
CA VAL A 77 -13.93 4.03 -7.74
C VAL A 77 -13.11 5.29 -7.45
N ASP A 78 -13.61 6.16 -6.59
CA ASP A 78 -12.94 7.41 -6.23
C ASP A 78 -11.63 7.16 -5.46
N SER A 79 -11.65 6.23 -4.51
CA SER A 79 -10.44 5.83 -3.76
C SER A 79 -9.37 5.24 -4.68
N ILE A 80 -9.73 4.39 -5.64
CA ILE A 80 -8.80 3.80 -6.60
C ILE A 80 -8.13 4.90 -7.44
N LYS A 81 -8.90 5.88 -7.93
CA LYS A 81 -8.37 7.02 -8.69
C LYS A 81 -7.40 7.86 -7.86
N GLU A 82 -7.75 8.13 -6.61
CA GLU A 82 -6.91 8.88 -5.68
C GLU A 82 -5.58 8.17 -5.44
N ASP A 83 -5.62 6.86 -5.19
CA ASP A 83 -4.43 6.04 -4.93
C ASP A 83 -3.50 5.99 -6.15
N ILE A 84 -4.04 5.84 -7.37
CA ILE A 84 -3.24 5.83 -8.60
C ILE A 84 -2.56 7.20 -8.81
N LYS A 85 -3.31 8.31 -8.63
CA LYS A 85 -2.77 9.67 -8.72
C LYS A 85 -1.73 9.94 -7.64
N TRP A 86 -1.96 9.50 -6.41
CA TRP A 86 -1.01 9.62 -5.32
C TRP A 86 0.32 8.92 -5.63
N LEU A 87 0.27 7.72 -6.26
CA LEU A 87 1.47 7.05 -6.74
C LEU A 87 2.15 7.78 -7.91
N GLY A 88 1.57 8.89 -8.41
CA GLY A 88 2.13 9.67 -9.50
C GLY A 88 1.93 9.05 -10.88
N PHE A 89 0.94 8.17 -11.02
CA PHE A 89 0.55 7.58 -12.29
C PHE A 89 -0.64 8.31 -12.91
N GLN A 90 -0.69 8.30 -14.25
CA GLN A 90 -1.79 8.86 -15.01
C GLN A 90 -2.22 7.85 -16.08
N TRP A 91 -3.50 7.51 -16.12
CA TRP A 91 -4.07 6.63 -17.13
C TRP A 91 -4.44 7.39 -18.41
N ASP A 92 -4.45 6.67 -19.54
CA ASP A 92 -4.86 7.22 -20.84
C ASP A 92 -6.38 7.29 -20.96
N LYS A 93 -7.06 6.18 -20.72
CA LYS A 93 -8.52 6.06 -20.75
C LYS A 93 -9.05 5.49 -19.45
N GLU A 94 -10.21 6.00 -19.02
CA GLU A 94 -11.01 5.42 -17.95
C GLU A 94 -12.19 4.68 -18.58
N LEU A 95 -12.24 3.38 -18.35
CA LEU A 95 -13.15 2.45 -19.02
C LEU A 95 -13.79 1.51 -18.00
N TYR A 96 -14.90 0.89 -18.41
CA TYR A 96 -15.64 -0.06 -17.57
C TYR A 96 -16.00 -1.30 -18.41
N ALA A 97 -15.98 -2.49 -17.82
CA ALA A 97 -16.43 -3.70 -18.49
C ALA A 97 -17.89 -3.58 -18.94
N SER A 98 -18.70 -2.86 -18.16
CA SER A 98 -20.10 -2.57 -18.50
C SER A 98 -20.29 -1.72 -19.76
N ASP A 99 -19.28 -0.99 -20.23
CA ASP A 99 -19.31 -0.27 -21.51
C ASP A 99 -19.43 -1.24 -22.69
N TYR A 100 -19.03 -2.49 -22.51
CA TYR A 100 -18.94 -3.52 -23.54
C TYR A 100 -20.01 -4.61 -23.41
N PHE A 101 -20.97 -4.49 -22.51
CA PHE A 101 -21.98 -5.53 -22.27
C PHE A 101 -22.78 -5.89 -23.51
N ASP A 102 -23.12 -4.93 -24.36
CA ASP A 102 -23.83 -5.20 -25.62
C ASP A 102 -22.96 -6.05 -26.56
N GLN A 103 -21.66 -5.73 -26.75
CA GLN A 103 -20.73 -6.50 -27.58
C GLN A 103 -20.44 -7.89 -27.00
N LEU A 104 -20.29 -7.99 -25.68
CA LEU A 104 -20.10 -9.27 -25.00
C LEU A 104 -21.31 -10.19 -25.19
N TYR A 105 -22.52 -9.64 -25.14
CA TYR A 105 -23.74 -10.36 -25.39
C TYR A 105 -23.81 -10.90 -26.84
N GLU A 106 -23.45 -10.07 -27.83
CA GLU A 106 -23.38 -10.48 -29.24
C GLU A 106 -22.37 -11.63 -29.45
N TRP A 107 -21.21 -11.57 -28.82
CA TRP A 107 -20.22 -12.63 -28.88
C TRP A 107 -20.68 -13.91 -28.18
N ALA A 108 -21.45 -13.81 -27.11
CA ALA A 108 -22.05 -14.98 -26.48
C ALA A 108 -23.09 -15.65 -27.42
N GLU A 109 -23.95 -14.87 -28.11
CA GLU A 109 -24.84 -15.41 -29.16
C GLU A 109 -24.04 -16.05 -30.31
N GLU A 110 -22.91 -15.46 -30.69
CA GLU A 110 -22.06 -16.02 -31.75
C GLU A 110 -21.47 -17.39 -31.35
N LEU A 111 -21.04 -17.55 -30.10
CA LEU A 111 -20.60 -18.86 -29.59
C LEU A 111 -21.74 -19.89 -29.62
N ILE A 112 -22.98 -19.49 -29.28
CA ILE A 112 -24.15 -20.36 -29.37
C ILE A 112 -24.38 -20.77 -30.83
N LYS A 113 -24.37 -19.82 -31.78
CA LYS A 113 -24.59 -20.07 -33.22
C LYS A 113 -23.55 -21.05 -33.80
N ARG A 114 -22.33 -21.02 -33.28
CA ARG A 114 -21.26 -21.97 -33.65
C ARG A 114 -21.35 -23.32 -32.91
N GLY A 115 -22.33 -23.52 -32.04
CA GLY A 115 -22.48 -24.73 -31.24
C GLY A 115 -21.41 -24.87 -30.13
N LEU A 116 -20.79 -23.75 -29.74
CA LEU A 116 -19.71 -23.68 -28.75
C LEU A 116 -20.17 -23.14 -27.38
N ALA A 117 -21.45 -22.89 -27.21
CA ALA A 117 -22.06 -22.54 -25.94
C ALA A 117 -23.49 -23.10 -25.84
N TYR A 118 -23.93 -23.37 -24.63
CA TYR A 118 -25.28 -23.90 -24.35
C TYR A 118 -25.83 -23.34 -23.05
N VAL A 119 -27.16 -23.25 -22.96
CA VAL A 119 -27.87 -22.89 -21.73
C VAL A 119 -28.03 -24.15 -20.88
N ASP A 120 -27.61 -24.05 -19.62
CA ASP A 120 -27.66 -25.13 -18.63
C ASP A 120 -28.65 -24.78 -17.53
N ASP A 121 -29.55 -25.73 -17.21
CA ASP A 121 -30.57 -25.58 -16.19
C ASP A 121 -30.10 -26.15 -14.82
N GLN A 122 -28.87 -26.65 -14.72
CA GLN A 122 -28.33 -27.16 -13.49
C GLN A 122 -28.07 -26.02 -12.48
N SER A 123 -28.30 -26.32 -11.22
CA SER A 123 -27.94 -25.44 -10.12
C SER A 123 -26.41 -25.31 -9.98
N GLN A 124 -25.95 -24.30 -9.26
CA GLN A 124 -24.52 -24.10 -8.98
C GLN A 124 -23.90 -25.33 -8.29
N GLU A 125 -24.64 -26.00 -7.41
CA GLU A 125 -24.19 -27.20 -6.72
C GLU A 125 -24.01 -28.38 -7.68
N GLU A 126 -24.96 -28.61 -8.57
CA GLU A 126 -24.90 -29.66 -9.60
C GLU A 126 -23.74 -29.44 -10.56
N ILE A 127 -23.56 -28.18 -11.03
CA ILE A 127 -22.42 -27.81 -11.89
C ILE A 127 -21.10 -28.05 -11.17
N SER A 128 -20.99 -27.66 -9.90
CA SER A 128 -19.78 -27.86 -9.09
C SER A 128 -19.44 -29.34 -8.94
N LYS A 129 -20.44 -30.17 -8.61
CA LYS A 129 -20.28 -31.64 -8.53
C LYS A 129 -19.93 -32.25 -9.88
N GLY A 130 -20.61 -31.81 -10.93
CA GLY A 130 -20.42 -32.29 -12.30
C GLY A 130 -19.06 -31.95 -12.90
N ARG A 131 -18.36 -30.93 -12.36
CA ARG A 131 -17.04 -30.55 -12.84
C ARG A 131 -15.95 -31.61 -12.57
N GLY A 132 -16.15 -32.50 -11.58
CA GLY A 132 -15.17 -33.49 -11.17
C GLY A 132 -14.05 -32.88 -10.32
N THR A 133 -12.91 -33.56 -10.30
CA THR A 133 -11.72 -33.15 -9.54
C THR A 133 -10.49 -33.12 -10.47
N VAL A 134 -9.33 -32.76 -9.96
CA VAL A 134 -8.08 -32.79 -10.74
C VAL A 134 -7.81 -34.22 -11.25
N ASP A 135 -8.14 -35.25 -10.44
CA ASP A 135 -7.88 -36.66 -10.74
C ASP A 135 -9.04 -37.36 -11.43
N THR A 136 -10.23 -36.75 -11.47
CA THR A 136 -11.42 -37.35 -12.08
C THR A 136 -12.03 -36.41 -13.10
N PRO A 137 -12.33 -36.91 -14.33
CA PRO A 137 -13.02 -36.10 -15.35
C PRO A 137 -14.40 -35.66 -14.88
N GLY A 138 -14.87 -34.55 -15.45
CA GLY A 138 -16.22 -34.06 -15.22
C GLY A 138 -17.27 -34.90 -15.96
N THR A 139 -18.52 -34.74 -15.53
CA THR A 139 -19.69 -35.33 -16.17
C THR A 139 -20.41 -34.27 -17.00
N PRO A 140 -20.66 -34.49 -18.30
CA PRO A 140 -21.41 -33.55 -19.12
C PRO A 140 -22.80 -33.27 -18.56
N SER A 141 -23.25 -32.02 -18.68
CA SER A 141 -24.63 -31.65 -18.32
C SER A 141 -25.63 -32.37 -19.22
N PRO A 142 -26.82 -32.76 -18.72
CA PRO A 142 -27.93 -33.26 -19.55
C PRO A 142 -28.36 -32.29 -20.64
N TRP A 143 -28.10 -30.99 -20.45
CA TRP A 143 -28.50 -29.93 -21.37
C TRP A 143 -27.42 -29.53 -22.39
N ARG A 144 -26.26 -30.21 -22.35
CA ARG A 144 -25.11 -29.87 -23.19
C ARG A 144 -25.35 -29.98 -24.68
N ASP A 145 -26.27 -30.85 -25.09
CA ASP A 145 -26.56 -31.16 -26.48
C ASP A 145 -27.89 -30.56 -26.99
N ARG A 146 -28.40 -29.52 -26.33
CA ARG A 146 -29.52 -28.71 -26.85
C ARG A 146 -29.19 -28.13 -28.22
N SER A 147 -30.20 -27.98 -29.07
CA SER A 147 -30.04 -27.37 -30.38
C SER A 147 -29.63 -25.90 -30.29
N VAL A 148 -28.98 -25.39 -31.32
CA VAL A 148 -28.56 -23.98 -31.42
C VAL A 148 -29.80 -23.07 -31.29
N GLU A 149 -30.91 -23.41 -31.95
CA GLU A 149 -32.13 -22.62 -31.95
C GLU A 149 -32.75 -22.54 -30.55
N GLU A 150 -32.77 -23.65 -29.82
CA GLU A 150 -33.27 -23.68 -28.44
C GLU A 150 -32.37 -22.88 -27.50
N ASN A 151 -31.03 -23.03 -27.61
CA ASN A 151 -30.07 -22.27 -26.80
C ASN A 151 -30.20 -20.77 -27.05
N LEU A 152 -30.31 -20.31 -28.29
CA LEU A 152 -30.54 -18.91 -28.63
C LEU A 152 -31.82 -18.37 -28.03
N LYS A 153 -32.93 -19.14 -28.15
CA LYS A 153 -34.20 -18.75 -27.54
C LYS A 153 -34.10 -18.59 -26.04
N LEU A 154 -33.55 -19.60 -25.35
CA LEU A 154 -33.39 -19.59 -23.89
C LEU A 154 -32.45 -18.46 -23.40
N PHE A 155 -31.35 -18.20 -24.09
CA PHE A 155 -30.43 -17.14 -23.73
C PHE A 155 -31.05 -15.75 -23.88
N ARG A 156 -31.87 -15.52 -24.91
CA ARG A 156 -32.65 -14.28 -25.07
C ARG A 156 -33.69 -14.13 -23.99
N GLU A 157 -34.42 -15.22 -23.65
CA GLU A 157 -35.38 -15.23 -22.54
C GLU A 157 -34.68 -14.96 -21.18
N MET A 158 -33.46 -15.45 -20.96
CA MET A 158 -32.63 -15.08 -19.77
C MET A 158 -32.40 -13.56 -19.73
N ARG A 159 -32.01 -12.95 -20.85
CA ARG A 159 -31.81 -11.51 -20.98
C ARG A 159 -33.08 -10.72 -20.73
N ASP A 160 -34.21 -11.21 -21.21
CA ASP A 160 -35.52 -10.56 -21.11
C ASP A 160 -36.17 -10.73 -19.72
N GLY A 161 -35.45 -11.37 -18.76
CA GLY A 161 -35.91 -11.52 -17.38
C GLY A 161 -37.00 -12.57 -17.16
N VAL A 162 -37.15 -13.51 -18.07
CA VAL A 162 -38.19 -14.57 -17.98
C VAL A 162 -37.90 -15.53 -16.81
N TYR A 163 -36.64 -15.69 -16.42
CA TYR A 163 -36.21 -16.66 -15.43
C TYR A 163 -35.67 -16.00 -14.15
N PRO A 164 -35.92 -16.58 -12.97
CA PRO A 164 -35.36 -16.08 -11.71
C PRO A 164 -33.86 -16.35 -11.60
N ASP A 165 -33.22 -15.68 -10.63
CA ASP A 165 -31.82 -15.90 -10.29
C ASP A 165 -31.53 -17.39 -10.04
N GLY A 166 -30.43 -17.88 -10.60
CA GLY A 166 -29.99 -19.26 -10.44
C GLY A 166 -30.72 -20.32 -11.26
N ALA A 167 -31.77 -19.95 -12.02
CA ALA A 167 -32.56 -20.92 -12.80
C ALA A 167 -31.81 -21.46 -14.02
N LYS A 168 -30.97 -20.64 -14.63
CA LYS A 168 -30.20 -20.97 -15.83
C LYS A 168 -28.86 -20.21 -15.85
N VAL A 169 -27.89 -20.81 -16.52
CA VAL A 169 -26.59 -20.19 -16.84
C VAL A 169 -26.25 -20.47 -18.31
N LEU A 170 -25.39 -19.63 -18.89
CA LEU A 170 -24.76 -19.93 -20.17
C LEU A 170 -23.38 -20.52 -19.90
N ARG A 171 -23.04 -21.64 -20.55
CA ARG A 171 -21.76 -22.31 -20.44
C ARG A 171 -21.10 -22.45 -21.81
N ALA A 172 -19.75 -22.35 -21.87
CA ALA A 172 -19.02 -22.76 -23.04
C ALA A 172 -19.06 -24.29 -23.19
N LYS A 173 -19.07 -24.78 -24.42
CA LYS A 173 -19.02 -26.21 -24.75
C LYS A 173 -17.60 -26.54 -25.22
N ILE A 174 -16.76 -27.00 -24.30
CA ILE A 174 -15.35 -27.28 -24.59
C ILE A 174 -15.05 -28.78 -24.34
N ASP A 175 -14.59 -29.15 -23.14
CA ASP A 175 -14.19 -30.52 -22.81
C ASP A 175 -14.32 -30.80 -21.31
N MET A 176 -15.29 -31.63 -20.95
CA MET A 176 -15.52 -32.00 -19.53
C MET A 176 -14.46 -32.92 -18.95
N ALA A 177 -13.57 -33.49 -19.77
CA ALA A 177 -12.45 -34.33 -19.34
C ALA A 177 -11.11 -33.61 -19.32
N HIS A 178 -11.07 -32.32 -19.69
CA HIS A 178 -9.84 -31.54 -19.79
C HIS A 178 -9.08 -31.49 -18.43
N PRO A 179 -7.75 -31.69 -18.41
CA PRO A 179 -6.96 -31.64 -17.17
C PRO A 179 -7.02 -30.27 -16.49
N ASN A 180 -7.04 -29.17 -17.25
CA ASN A 180 -7.32 -27.85 -16.72
C ASN A 180 -8.83 -27.70 -16.48
N MET A 181 -9.24 -27.61 -15.21
CA MET A 181 -10.64 -27.54 -14.82
C MET A 181 -11.38 -26.30 -15.34
N PHE A 182 -10.66 -25.22 -15.71
CA PHE A 182 -11.25 -24.02 -16.33
C PHE A 182 -11.78 -24.28 -17.75
N PHE A 183 -11.36 -25.37 -18.40
CA PHE A 183 -11.90 -25.82 -19.71
C PHE A 183 -13.09 -26.75 -19.63
N ARG A 184 -13.48 -27.16 -18.39
CA ARG A 184 -14.63 -28.07 -18.20
C ARG A 184 -15.94 -27.31 -18.26
N ASP A 185 -16.32 -26.91 -19.46
CA ASP A 185 -17.53 -26.15 -19.80
C ASP A 185 -17.76 -24.97 -18.82
N PRO A 186 -16.88 -23.94 -18.86
CA PRO A 186 -16.94 -22.81 -17.93
C PRO A 186 -18.21 -21.97 -18.09
N LEU A 187 -18.60 -21.29 -17.01
CA LEU A 187 -19.71 -20.35 -16.99
C LEU A 187 -19.36 -19.09 -17.78
N LEU A 188 -20.25 -18.64 -18.66
CA LEU A 188 -20.14 -17.41 -19.43
C LEU A 188 -21.04 -16.30 -18.87
N TYR A 189 -22.32 -16.64 -18.58
CA TYR A 189 -23.33 -15.72 -18.05
C TYR A 189 -24.12 -16.36 -16.91
N ARG A 190 -24.53 -15.52 -15.98
CA ARG A 190 -25.46 -15.84 -14.89
C ARG A 190 -26.65 -14.88 -14.90
N ILE A 191 -27.79 -15.32 -14.38
CA ILE A 191 -28.95 -14.46 -14.12
C ILE A 191 -28.77 -13.80 -12.75
N LYS A 192 -28.90 -12.48 -12.72
CA LYS A 192 -28.85 -11.69 -11.49
C LYS A 192 -29.75 -10.46 -11.62
N HIS A 193 -30.90 -10.48 -10.97
CA HIS A 193 -31.80 -9.33 -10.90
C HIS A 193 -31.32 -8.36 -9.82
N ALA A 194 -30.48 -7.42 -10.24
CA ALA A 194 -29.91 -6.41 -9.36
C ALA A 194 -29.64 -5.14 -10.16
N HIS A 195 -29.77 -3.98 -9.49
CA HIS A 195 -29.42 -2.69 -10.05
C HIS A 195 -27.90 -2.58 -10.21
N HIS A 196 -27.46 -2.22 -11.40
CA HIS A 196 -26.04 -2.02 -11.70
C HIS A 196 -25.70 -0.52 -11.62
N HIS A 197 -24.60 -0.16 -11.00
CA HIS A 197 -24.21 1.23 -10.72
C HIS A 197 -24.13 2.13 -11.98
N ARG A 198 -23.89 1.57 -13.18
CA ARG A 198 -23.82 2.31 -14.44
C ARG A 198 -24.93 2.00 -15.42
N THR A 199 -25.30 0.73 -15.58
CA THR A 199 -26.31 0.32 -16.57
C THR A 199 -27.71 0.26 -15.99
N GLY A 200 -27.88 0.51 -14.68
CA GLY A 200 -29.18 0.47 -14.03
C GLY A 200 -29.85 -0.91 -14.12
N ASP A 201 -31.10 -0.94 -14.55
CA ASP A 201 -31.88 -2.16 -14.67
C ASP A 201 -31.94 -2.69 -16.11
N LYS A 202 -31.05 -2.22 -17.00
CA LYS A 202 -31.00 -2.65 -18.42
C LYS A 202 -30.73 -4.16 -18.56
N TRP A 203 -29.93 -4.72 -17.65
CA TRP A 203 -29.49 -6.09 -17.67
C TRP A 203 -29.94 -6.86 -16.44
N CYS A 204 -30.35 -8.11 -16.63
CA CYS A 204 -30.56 -9.10 -15.57
C CYS A 204 -29.74 -10.36 -15.76
N ILE A 205 -28.86 -10.38 -16.77
CA ILE A 205 -27.78 -11.36 -16.95
C ILE A 205 -26.45 -10.64 -16.98
N TYR A 206 -25.43 -11.23 -16.39
CA TYR A 206 -24.11 -10.62 -16.27
C TYR A 206 -23.04 -11.63 -16.67
N PRO A 207 -22.03 -11.19 -17.46
CA PRO A 207 -20.94 -12.06 -17.87
C PRO A 207 -20.06 -12.43 -16.69
N MET A 208 -19.44 -13.59 -16.76
CA MET A 208 -18.44 -14.03 -15.80
C MET A 208 -17.07 -13.46 -16.14
N TYR A 209 -16.21 -13.36 -15.14
CA TYR A 209 -14.85 -12.81 -15.28
C TYR A 209 -14.08 -13.41 -16.47
N ASP A 210 -13.97 -14.74 -16.54
CA ASP A 210 -13.19 -15.42 -17.59
C ASP A 210 -13.70 -15.15 -19.00
N PHE A 211 -15.02 -14.92 -19.15
CA PHE A 211 -15.60 -14.53 -20.44
C PHE A 211 -15.37 -13.06 -20.78
N THR A 212 -15.30 -12.18 -19.77
CA THR A 212 -15.24 -10.72 -19.97
C THR A 212 -13.80 -10.25 -20.21
N HIS A 213 -12.86 -10.77 -19.46
CA HIS A 213 -11.51 -10.22 -19.30
C HIS A 213 -10.74 -10.11 -20.62
N GLY A 214 -10.59 -11.24 -21.34
CA GLY A 214 -9.87 -11.28 -22.61
C GLY A 214 -10.57 -10.49 -23.73
N GLN A 215 -11.90 -10.50 -23.73
CA GLN A 215 -12.68 -9.77 -24.73
C GLN A 215 -12.60 -8.26 -24.52
N CYS A 216 -12.65 -7.77 -23.28
CA CYS A 216 -12.42 -6.35 -22.98
C CYS A 216 -11.00 -5.93 -23.40
N ASP A 217 -9.98 -6.74 -23.09
CA ASP A 217 -8.61 -6.48 -23.54
C ASP A 217 -8.53 -6.40 -25.08
N SER A 218 -9.22 -7.29 -25.77
CA SER A 218 -9.28 -7.32 -27.24
C SER A 218 -9.97 -6.08 -27.82
N ILE A 219 -11.11 -5.64 -27.26
CA ILE A 219 -11.82 -4.41 -27.69
C ILE A 219 -10.92 -3.19 -27.54
N GLU A 220 -10.17 -3.12 -26.44
CA GLU A 220 -9.28 -2.01 -26.15
C GLU A 220 -7.94 -2.09 -26.87
N HIS A 221 -7.66 -3.16 -27.60
CA HIS A 221 -6.38 -3.43 -28.24
C HIS A 221 -5.21 -3.47 -27.24
N ILE A 222 -5.43 -4.02 -26.04
CA ILE A 222 -4.37 -4.20 -25.05
C ILE A 222 -3.31 -5.14 -25.64
N THR A 223 -2.07 -4.65 -25.74
CA THR A 223 -0.96 -5.44 -26.32
C THR A 223 -0.40 -6.44 -25.32
N HIS A 224 -0.24 -6.01 -24.07
CA HIS A 224 0.31 -6.81 -22.98
C HIS A 224 -0.64 -6.76 -21.79
N SER A 225 -1.40 -7.83 -21.60
CA SER A 225 -2.35 -8.04 -20.52
C SER A 225 -1.62 -8.62 -19.30
N ILE A 226 -1.14 -7.77 -18.40
CA ILE A 226 -0.26 -8.16 -17.30
C ILE A 226 -1.06 -8.34 -16.01
N CYS A 227 -0.97 -9.51 -15.37
CA CYS A 227 -1.68 -9.87 -14.15
C CYS A 227 -0.83 -10.75 -13.21
N THR A 228 -1.40 -11.17 -12.07
CA THR A 228 -0.71 -12.03 -11.11
C THR A 228 -0.76 -13.51 -11.49
N LEU A 229 0.18 -14.32 -10.96
CA LEU A 229 0.32 -15.76 -11.26
C LEU A 229 -0.93 -16.59 -10.94
N GLU A 230 -1.83 -16.13 -10.10
CA GLU A 230 -3.09 -16.82 -9.81
C GLU A 230 -3.97 -16.99 -11.06
N PHE A 231 -3.75 -16.18 -12.11
CA PHE A 231 -4.45 -16.24 -13.38
C PHE A 231 -3.72 -17.09 -14.45
N ASP A 232 -2.59 -17.70 -14.15
CA ASP A 232 -1.85 -18.55 -15.10
C ASP A 232 -2.71 -19.72 -15.61
N VAL A 233 -3.48 -20.34 -14.73
CA VAL A 233 -4.40 -21.43 -15.10
C VAL A 233 -5.63 -20.96 -15.89
N HIS A 234 -5.93 -19.65 -15.89
CA HIS A 234 -7.01 -19.03 -16.67
C HIS A 234 -6.55 -18.64 -18.08
N ARG A 235 -5.24 -18.38 -18.30
CA ARG A 235 -4.71 -17.91 -19.60
C ARG A 235 -5.10 -18.79 -20.78
N PRO A 236 -5.05 -20.14 -20.73
CA PRO A 236 -5.47 -20.94 -21.85
C PRO A 236 -6.93 -20.71 -22.27
N LEU A 237 -7.82 -20.44 -21.29
CA LEU A 237 -9.23 -20.10 -21.58
C LEU A 237 -9.35 -18.69 -22.17
N TYR A 238 -8.57 -17.73 -21.68
CA TYR A 238 -8.44 -16.40 -22.26
C TYR A 238 -8.05 -16.46 -23.75
N ASP A 239 -7.00 -17.21 -24.09
CA ASP A 239 -6.54 -17.39 -25.45
C ASP A 239 -7.61 -18.10 -26.31
N TRP A 240 -8.29 -19.12 -25.76
CA TRP A 240 -9.35 -19.84 -26.46
C TRP A 240 -10.52 -18.95 -26.92
N PHE A 241 -10.95 -18.00 -26.07
CA PHE A 241 -12.03 -17.06 -26.46
C PHE A 241 -11.57 -16.13 -27.59
N ILE A 242 -10.37 -15.58 -27.49
CA ILE A 242 -9.83 -14.66 -28.48
C ILE A 242 -9.67 -15.35 -29.84
N GLU A 243 -9.07 -16.53 -29.86
CA GLU A 243 -8.88 -17.33 -31.08
C GLU A 243 -10.21 -17.79 -31.68
N THR A 244 -11.12 -18.31 -30.84
CA THR A 244 -12.41 -18.81 -31.29
C THR A 244 -13.28 -17.70 -31.88
N LEU A 245 -13.29 -16.52 -31.29
CA LEU A 245 -14.06 -15.38 -31.79
C LEU A 245 -13.34 -14.67 -32.97
N GLY A 246 -12.04 -14.89 -33.15
CA GLY A 246 -11.24 -14.24 -34.20
C GLY A 246 -11.09 -12.72 -33.97
N ILE A 247 -10.95 -12.32 -32.72
CA ILE A 247 -10.84 -10.92 -32.28
C ILE A 247 -9.38 -10.50 -32.09
N TYR A 248 -9.12 -9.23 -31.71
CA TYR A 248 -7.75 -8.73 -31.57
C TYR A 248 -6.94 -9.60 -30.61
N PRO A 249 -5.71 -10.04 -31.01
CA PRO A 249 -4.93 -11.05 -30.29
C PRO A 249 -4.17 -10.48 -29.09
N SER A 250 -4.88 -9.91 -28.13
CA SER A 250 -4.31 -9.60 -26.82
C SER A 250 -3.74 -10.87 -26.18
N HIS A 251 -2.67 -10.74 -25.42
CA HIS A 251 -2.05 -11.88 -24.73
C HIS A 251 -1.79 -11.56 -23.25
N GLN A 252 -2.07 -12.55 -22.39
CA GLN A 252 -1.90 -12.45 -20.95
C GLN A 252 -0.50 -12.89 -20.52
N TYR A 253 0.12 -12.11 -19.64
CA TYR A 253 1.42 -12.39 -19.01
C TYR A 253 1.28 -12.29 -17.49
N GLU A 254 1.83 -13.24 -16.75
CA GLU A 254 1.69 -13.32 -15.31
C GLU A 254 3.02 -13.07 -14.60
N PHE A 255 2.93 -12.42 -13.44
CA PHE A 255 4.03 -12.19 -12.50
C PHE A 255 3.64 -12.61 -11.08
N ALA A 256 4.65 -12.92 -10.25
CA ALA A 256 4.45 -13.31 -8.85
C ALA A 256 3.82 -12.17 -8.04
N ARG A 257 2.75 -12.48 -7.32
CA ARG A 257 2.10 -11.53 -6.41
C ARG A 257 3.06 -11.09 -5.29
N LEU A 258 2.74 -9.97 -4.65
CA LEU A 258 3.45 -9.51 -3.47
C LEU A 258 2.94 -10.22 -2.21
N ASN A 259 3.82 -10.92 -1.53
CA ASN A 259 3.59 -11.40 -0.17
C ASN A 259 4.62 -10.70 0.74
N LEU A 260 4.16 -10.19 1.89
CA LEU A 260 4.98 -9.46 2.86
C LEU A 260 4.92 -10.15 4.22
N THR A 261 6.06 -10.18 4.92
CA THR A 261 6.09 -10.62 6.32
C THR A 261 5.21 -9.72 7.18
N TYR A 262 4.62 -10.28 8.24
CA TYR A 262 3.77 -9.58 9.22
C TYR A 262 2.56 -8.87 8.60
N THR A 263 2.15 -9.23 7.39
CA THR A 263 1.13 -8.51 6.63
C THR A 263 0.08 -9.48 6.09
N LEU A 264 -1.17 -9.08 6.20
CA LEU A 264 -2.32 -9.79 5.67
C LEU A 264 -2.97 -8.96 4.56
N MET A 265 -3.08 -9.52 3.34
CA MET A 265 -3.67 -8.83 2.19
C MET A 265 -5.00 -9.43 1.72
N SER A 266 -5.58 -10.34 2.49
CA SER A 266 -6.90 -10.91 2.21
C SER A 266 -8.00 -9.88 2.47
N LYS A 267 -8.67 -9.42 1.42
CA LYS A 267 -9.76 -8.44 1.49
C LYS A 267 -10.85 -8.82 2.50
N ARG A 268 -11.29 -10.08 2.50
CA ARG A 268 -12.31 -10.57 3.44
C ARG A 268 -11.88 -10.42 4.90
N LYS A 269 -10.63 -10.78 5.21
CA LYS A 269 -10.08 -10.69 6.57
C LYS A 269 -9.83 -9.24 6.98
N LEU A 270 -9.38 -8.38 6.05
CA LEU A 270 -9.23 -6.94 6.30
C LEU A 270 -10.57 -6.27 6.59
N LEU A 271 -11.62 -6.62 5.83
CA LEU A 271 -12.98 -6.14 6.09
C LEU A 271 -13.46 -6.56 7.48
N GLU A 272 -13.17 -7.79 7.91
CA GLU A 272 -13.52 -8.28 9.25
C GLU A 272 -12.83 -7.45 10.35
N LEU A 273 -11.56 -7.05 10.18
CA LEU A 273 -10.86 -6.18 11.14
C LEU A 273 -11.56 -4.84 11.29
N VAL A 274 -11.99 -4.23 10.17
CA VAL A 274 -12.72 -2.97 10.17
C VAL A 274 -14.09 -3.12 10.83
N GLN A 275 -14.86 -4.15 10.44
CA GLN A 275 -16.21 -4.39 10.97
C GLN A 275 -16.21 -4.70 12.48
N LYS A 276 -15.17 -5.35 13.00
CA LYS A 276 -15.01 -5.66 14.42
C LYS A 276 -14.37 -4.52 15.23
N GLY A 277 -14.02 -3.40 14.59
CA GLY A 277 -13.38 -2.26 15.27
C GLY A 277 -11.98 -2.57 15.81
N LEU A 278 -11.29 -3.57 15.25
CA LEU A 278 -9.90 -3.91 15.62
C LEU A 278 -8.88 -2.95 15.00
N VAL A 279 -9.30 -2.22 13.99
CA VAL A 279 -8.64 -1.07 13.38
C VAL A 279 -9.64 0.06 13.23
N ALA A 280 -9.17 1.31 13.11
CA ALA A 280 -10.02 2.50 13.04
C ALA A 280 -10.85 2.59 11.74
N GLY A 281 -10.36 2.00 10.65
CA GLY A 281 -11.01 2.00 9.34
C GLY A 281 -10.07 1.45 8.27
N TRP A 282 -10.46 1.62 7.02
CA TRP A 282 -9.65 1.18 5.88
C TRP A 282 -8.36 2.00 5.73
N ASP A 283 -8.35 3.23 6.21
CA ASP A 283 -7.21 4.14 6.23
C ASP A 283 -6.40 4.10 7.52
N ASP A 284 -6.66 3.14 8.42
CA ASP A 284 -5.83 2.95 9.62
C ASP A 284 -4.35 2.76 9.21
N PRO A 285 -3.42 3.53 9.80
CA PRO A 285 -1.99 3.46 9.46
C PRO A 285 -1.33 2.08 9.64
N ARG A 286 -1.99 1.12 10.28
CA ARG A 286 -1.53 -0.27 10.41
C ARG A 286 -2.01 -1.18 9.29
N MET A 287 -2.99 -0.71 8.50
CA MET A 287 -3.54 -1.47 7.38
C MET A 287 -2.61 -1.44 6.16
N PRO A 288 -2.53 -2.54 5.39
CA PRO A 288 -1.73 -2.60 4.17
C PRO A 288 -2.40 -1.94 2.96
N THR A 289 -3.51 -1.25 3.15
CA THR A 289 -4.21 -0.47 2.13
C THR A 289 -3.37 0.74 1.71
N LEU A 290 -3.49 1.19 0.47
CA LEU A 290 -2.74 2.35 0.00
C LEU A 290 -3.14 3.63 0.76
N CYS A 291 -4.43 3.81 1.05
CA CYS A 291 -4.89 4.91 1.91
C CYS A 291 -4.33 4.81 3.34
N GLY A 292 -4.19 3.60 3.90
CA GLY A 292 -3.61 3.39 5.22
C GLY A 292 -2.12 3.72 5.28
N VAL A 293 -1.33 3.21 4.33
CA VAL A 293 0.12 3.51 4.30
C VAL A 293 0.40 4.96 3.93
N ARG A 294 -0.46 5.60 3.12
CA ARG A 294 -0.42 7.04 2.85
C ARG A 294 -0.65 7.84 4.12
N ARG A 295 -1.67 7.53 4.90
CA ARG A 295 -1.96 8.15 6.19
C ARG A 295 -0.84 7.91 7.21
N ARG A 296 -0.16 6.79 7.12
CA ARG A 296 1.05 6.50 7.89
C ARG A 296 2.25 7.35 7.48
N GLY A 297 2.23 7.97 6.31
CA GLY A 297 3.30 8.82 5.79
C GLY A 297 4.29 8.13 4.86
N TYR A 298 3.97 6.94 4.34
CA TYR A 298 4.74 6.33 3.27
C TYR A 298 4.67 7.20 2.02
N THR A 299 5.75 7.23 1.25
CA THR A 299 5.87 8.07 0.05
C THR A 299 5.72 7.23 -1.22
N PRO A 300 5.17 7.81 -2.29
CA PRO A 300 5.14 7.18 -3.60
C PRO A 300 6.52 6.73 -4.07
N GLU A 301 7.55 7.54 -3.83
CA GLU A 301 8.93 7.27 -4.19
C GLU A 301 9.49 6.07 -3.43
N GLY A 302 9.22 5.98 -2.13
CA GLY A 302 9.60 4.84 -1.30
C GLY A 302 8.95 3.54 -1.77
N LEU A 303 7.66 3.57 -2.14
CA LEU A 303 6.93 2.42 -2.68
C LEU A 303 7.47 2.00 -4.06
N LYS A 304 7.74 2.95 -4.94
CA LYS A 304 8.33 2.67 -6.27
C LYS A 304 9.73 2.07 -6.14
N LEU A 305 10.56 2.63 -5.26
CA LEU A 305 11.88 2.08 -4.97
C LEU A 305 11.79 0.63 -4.44
N PHE A 306 10.82 0.36 -3.58
CA PHE A 306 10.56 -1.01 -3.10
C PHE A 306 10.15 -1.94 -4.24
N CYS A 307 9.20 -1.54 -5.09
CA CYS A 307 8.79 -2.34 -6.25
C CYS A 307 9.95 -2.62 -7.22
N ASP A 308 10.83 -1.63 -7.42
CA ASP A 308 12.02 -1.80 -8.26
C ASP A 308 13.01 -2.81 -7.65
N LYS A 309 13.25 -2.73 -6.34
CA LYS A 309 14.17 -3.64 -5.64
C LYS A 309 13.70 -5.09 -5.58
N ILE A 310 12.41 -5.33 -5.36
CA ILE A 310 11.87 -6.70 -5.38
C ILE A 310 11.78 -7.28 -6.79
N GLY A 311 11.76 -6.42 -7.81
CA GLY A 311 11.75 -6.80 -9.21
C GLY A 311 10.50 -7.55 -9.64
N VAL A 312 10.57 -8.14 -10.85
CA VAL A 312 9.49 -8.91 -11.48
C VAL A 312 9.94 -10.35 -11.66
N SER A 313 9.24 -11.29 -11.06
CA SER A 313 9.55 -12.72 -11.07
C SER A 313 8.29 -13.54 -11.34
N LYS A 314 8.47 -14.78 -11.84
CA LYS A 314 7.42 -15.81 -11.94
C LYS A 314 7.40 -16.77 -10.72
N ARG A 315 8.09 -16.45 -9.64
CA ARG A 315 8.12 -17.26 -8.42
C ARG A 315 7.61 -16.43 -7.25
N ASP A 316 6.59 -16.96 -6.57
CA ASP A 316 6.10 -16.37 -5.34
C ASP A 316 7.19 -16.41 -4.26
N GLN A 317 7.38 -15.29 -3.60
CA GLN A 317 8.34 -15.10 -2.51
C GLN A 317 7.68 -14.30 -1.40
N LEU A 318 8.03 -14.64 -0.17
CA LEU A 318 7.69 -13.84 1.00
C LEU A 318 8.78 -12.76 1.19
N MET A 319 8.44 -11.52 0.91
CA MET A 319 9.35 -10.38 1.03
C MET A 319 9.36 -9.86 2.47
N ASP A 320 10.54 -9.50 2.96
CA ASP A 320 10.64 -8.89 4.28
C ASP A 320 10.08 -7.46 4.24
N ILE A 321 9.14 -7.15 5.15
CA ILE A 321 8.57 -5.80 5.28
C ILE A 321 9.64 -4.76 5.64
N GLN A 322 10.74 -5.18 6.28
CA GLN A 322 11.84 -4.28 6.59
C GLN A 322 12.48 -3.67 5.34
N LEU A 323 12.45 -4.37 4.19
CA LEU A 323 12.89 -3.81 2.93
C LEU A 323 12.01 -2.63 2.50
N LEU A 324 10.69 -2.76 2.65
CA LEU A 324 9.76 -1.66 2.36
C LEU A 324 10.01 -0.48 3.30
N GLU A 325 10.12 -0.73 4.60
CA GLU A 325 10.42 0.28 5.61
C GLU A 325 11.77 0.96 5.33
N TRP A 326 12.78 0.21 4.88
CA TRP A 326 14.06 0.74 4.47
C TRP A 326 13.93 1.66 3.24
N CYS A 327 13.19 1.26 2.21
CA CYS A 327 12.96 2.08 1.01
C CYS A 327 12.29 3.41 1.35
N VAL A 328 11.28 3.39 2.22
CA VAL A 328 10.61 4.60 2.72
C VAL A 328 11.60 5.50 3.48
N ARG A 329 12.44 4.92 4.35
CA ARG A 329 13.48 5.69 5.06
C ARG A 329 14.52 6.31 4.11
N GLN A 330 14.93 5.61 3.05
CA GLN A 330 15.88 6.17 2.08
C GLN A 330 15.34 7.45 1.44
N ASP A 331 14.07 7.43 1.03
CA ASP A 331 13.42 8.59 0.46
C ASP A 331 13.26 9.72 1.50
N LEU A 332 12.73 9.42 2.66
CA LEU A 332 12.51 10.40 3.73
C LEU A 332 13.82 11.00 4.25
N ASN A 333 14.89 10.20 4.37
CA ASN A 333 16.17 10.72 4.83
C ASN A 333 16.75 11.80 3.90
N ALA A 334 16.47 11.71 2.61
CA ALA A 334 16.92 12.69 1.64
C ALA A 334 16.07 13.99 1.66
N ARG A 335 14.76 13.87 1.89
CA ARG A 335 13.81 14.97 1.64
C ARG A 335 13.17 15.59 2.89
N SER A 336 13.15 14.86 4.00
CA SER A 336 12.43 15.29 5.21
C SER A 336 13.07 16.48 5.89
N ASN A 337 12.26 17.47 6.24
CA ASN A 337 12.62 18.47 7.23
C ASN A 337 12.82 17.82 8.61
N ARG A 338 13.66 18.42 9.45
CA ARG A 338 14.02 17.87 10.76
C ARG A 338 13.65 18.85 11.87
N TYR A 339 13.04 18.32 12.93
CA TYR A 339 12.58 19.10 14.09
C TYR A 339 12.91 18.37 15.37
N MET A 340 13.13 19.13 16.44
CA MET A 340 13.34 18.58 17.77
C MET A 340 11.98 18.37 18.44
N VAL A 341 11.75 17.15 18.91
CA VAL A 341 10.53 16.74 19.65
C VAL A 341 10.96 15.85 20.81
N VAL A 342 10.45 16.10 21.99
CA VAL A 342 10.70 15.32 23.20
C VAL A 342 9.42 14.55 23.55
N GLN A 343 9.50 13.24 23.65
CA GLN A 343 8.34 12.34 23.90
C GLN A 343 8.21 11.92 25.37
N ASP A 344 9.34 11.68 26.05
CA ASP A 344 9.37 11.36 27.49
C ASP A 344 10.21 12.41 28.22
N PRO A 345 9.59 13.55 28.58
CA PRO A 345 10.31 14.70 29.05
C PRO A 345 10.89 14.53 30.47
N VAL A 346 12.09 15.06 30.66
CA VAL A 346 12.58 15.47 31.97
C VAL A 346 13.03 16.93 31.89
N LYS A 347 12.70 17.70 32.91
CA LYS A 347 13.07 19.13 33.00
C LYS A 347 14.57 19.28 33.18
N LEU A 348 15.19 20.16 32.39
CA LEU A 348 16.58 20.60 32.53
C LEU A 348 16.61 22.11 32.76
N THR A 349 17.14 22.56 33.89
CA THR A 349 17.32 23.99 34.23
C THR A 349 18.78 24.37 34.11
N ILE A 350 19.07 25.40 33.31
CA ILE A 350 20.42 25.94 33.15
C ILE A 350 20.60 27.06 34.22
N VAL A 351 21.20 26.73 35.34
CA VAL A 351 21.23 27.59 36.53
C VAL A 351 22.01 28.89 36.36
N ASN A 352 22.97 28.94 35.48
CA ASN A 352 23.78 30.13 35.17
C ASN A 352 23.31 30.84 33.87
N TYR A 353 22.18 30.45 33.24
CA TYR A 353 21.58 31.18 32.13
C TYR A 353 20.68 32.30 32.68
N PRO A 354 20.73 33.54 32.12
CA PRO A 354 19.98 34.67 32.64
C PRO A 354 18.46 34.39 32.63
N GLU A 355 17.80 34.74 33.71
CA GLU A 355 16.35 34.58 33.85
C GLU A 355 15.61 35.48 32.88
N GLY A 356 14.58 34.94 32.20
CA GLY A 356 13.78 35.65 31.21
C GLY A 356 14.47 35.88 29.86
N GLN A 357 15.73 35.52 29.70
CA GLN A 357 16.42 35.63 28.43
C GLN A 357 15.95 34.52 27.48
N VAL A 358 15.69 34.86 26.20
CA VAL A 358 15.41 33.95 25.12
C VAL A 358 16.33 34.29 23.95
N GLU A 359 17.02 33.30 23.44
CA GLU A 359 17.81 33.39 22.21
C GLU A 359 17.14 32.56 21.11
N TRP A 360 17.18 33.08 19.88
CA TRP A 360 16.64 32.38 18.70
C TRP A 360 17.79 31.92 17.81
N PHE A 361 17.90 30.62 17.60
CA PHE A 361 18.93 30.00 16.79
C PHE A 361 18.39 29.67 15.40
N ASP A 362 19.19 29.95 14.37
CA ASP A 362 18.96 29.47 13.02
C ASP A 362 19.46 28.04 12.89
N CYS A 363 18.54 27.08 12.79
CA CYS A 363 18.84 25.68 12.68
C CYS A 363 18.48 25.16 11.28
N PRO A 364 19.31 24.33 10.64
CA PRO A 364 19.01 23.81 9.30
C PRO A 364 17.75 22.95 9.33
N LEU A 365 16.86 23.14 8.34
CA LEU A 365 15.72 22.25 8.14
C LEU A 365 16.20 20.85 7.71
N ASN A 366 17.12 20.79 6.76
CA ASN A 366 17.79 19.56 6.36
C ASN A 366 19.30 19.71 6.44
N PRO A 367 19.98 19.04 7.41
CA PRO A 367 21.44 19.14 7.52
C PRO A 367 22.24 18.60 6.33
N ALA A 368 21.63 17.85 5.42
CA ALA A 368 22.27 17.41 4.18
C ALA A 368 22.36 18.53 3.14
N GLU A 369 21.64 19.65 3.35
CA GLU A 369 21.61 20.84 2.48
C GLU A 369 22.24 22.02 3.25
N PRO A 370 23.59 22.18 3.25
CA PRO A 370 24.26 23.20 4.06
C PRO A 370 23.84 24.64 3.77
N GLU A 371 23.44 24.93 2.53
CA GLU A 371 22.90 26.24 2.08
C GLU A 371 21.37 26.24 2.01
N GLY A 372 20.71 25.20 2.58
CA GLY A 372 19.27 25.04 2.57
C GLY A 372 18.55 25.99 3.54
N ALA A 373 17.22 25.85 3.57
CA ALA A 373 16.38 26.63 4.46
C ALA A 373 16.67 26.33 5.94
N THR A 374 16.48 27.35 6.77
CA THR A 374 16.62 27.27 8.23
C THR A 374 15.29 27.54 8.92
N ARG A 375 15.20 27.11 10.17
CA ARG A 375 14.10 27.40 11.08
C ARG A 375 14.61 28.08 12.34
N LYS A 376 13.77 28.89 12.97
CA LYS A 376 14.09 29.57 14.23
C LYS A 376 13.71 28.66 15.40
N VAL A 377 14.70 28.38 16.26
CA VAL A 377 14.50 27.56 17.46
C VAL A 377 14.77 28.40 18.71
N PRO A 378 13.80 28.58 19.63
CA PRO A 378 13.97 29.34 20.85
C PRO A 378 14.74 28.55 21.90
N PHE A 379 15.72 29.21 22.54
CA PHE A 379 16.49 28.67 23.64
C PHE A 379 16.25 29.51 24.90
N SER A 380 15.96 28.86 26.01
CA SER A 380 15.66 29.49 27.28
C SER A 380 16.35 28.77 28.44
N ARG A 381 16.19 29.29 29.65
CA ARG A 381 16.76 28.73 30.88
C ARG A 381 16.21 27.33 31.20
N GLU A 382 14.92 27.08 30.94
CA GLU A 382 14.24 25.81 31.21
C GLU A 382 13.93 25.08 29.91
N LEU A 383 14.35 23.82 29.85
CA LEU A 383 14.23 22.96 28.69
C LEU A 383 13.63 21.61 29.07
N PHE A 384 13.00 20.93 28.11
CA PHE A 384 12.78 19.50 28.18
C PHE A 384 13.83 18.76 27.36
N ILE A 385 14.30 17.64 27.88
CA ILE A 385 15.12 16.65 27.16
C ILE A 385 14.47 15.27 27.32
N GLU A 386 14.84 14.31 26.48
CA GLU A 386 14.40 12.92 26.64
C GLU A 386 14.94 12.34 27.95
N ARG A 387 14.08 11.68 28.72
CA ARG A 387 14.49 10.98 29.95
C ARG A 387 15.59 9.96 29.68
N ALA A 388 15.51 9.26 28.53
CA ALA A 388 16.52 8.30 28.10
C ALA A 388 17.88 8.92 27.76
N ASP A 389 17.97 10.24 27.63
CA ASP A 389 19.22 10.96 27.42
C ASP A 389 19.98 11.27 28.73
N PHE A 390 19.42 10.87 29.88
CA PHE A 390 20.08 10.98 31.18
C PHE A 390 20.14 9.62 31.89
N MET A 391 21.28 9.34 32.56
CA MET A 391 21.45 8.15 33.39
C MET A 391 22.43 8.45 34.52
N GLU A 392 22.02 8.16 35.78
CA GLU A 392 22.90 8.37 36.96
C GLU A 392 24.07 7.40 36.98
N ASP A 393 23.77 6.10 36.96
CA ASP A 393 24.75 5.02 36.95
C ASP A 393 25.11 4.62 35.53
N ALA A 394 25.69 5.55 34.78
CA ALA A 394 25.92 5.38 33.36
C ALA A 394 27.15 4.49 33.05
N PRO A 395 27.03 3.47 32.17
CA PRO A 395 28.15 2.68 31.72
C PRO A 395 29.15 3.53 30.91
N LYS A 396 30.41 3.06 30.81
CA LYS A 396 31.52 3.80 30.13
C LYS A 396 31.18 4.23 28.67
N LYS A 397 30.31 3.49 27.98
CA LYS A 397 29.91 3.76 26.58
C LYS A 397 28.62 4.60 26.47
N PHE A 398 28.11 5.12 27.58
CA PHE A 398 26.95 6.01 27.55
C PHE A 398 27.41 7.44 27.24
N PHE A 399 27.24 7.87 26.00
CA PHE A 399 27.66 9.19 25.51
C PHE A 399 26.52 10.19 25.53
N ARG A 400 25.74 10.23 26.63
CA ARG A 400 24.68 11.16 26.91
C ARG A 400 24.90 11.83 28.26
N LEU A 401 23.90 12.55 28.76
CA LEU A 401 24.05 13.30 30.00
C LEU A 401 24.08 12.37 31.23
N LYS A 402 24.95 12.67 32.16
CA LYS A 402 25.13 11.99 33.46
C LYS A 402 25.63 12.97 34.50
N PRO A 403 25.56 12.65 35.82
CA PRO A 403 26.14 13.51 36.84
C PRO A 403 27.58 13.89 36.52
N ASP A 404 27.92 15.17 36.67
CA ASP A 404 29.23 15.78 36.29
C ASP A 404 29.64 15.62 34.82
N GLY A 405 28.78 15.05 34.00
CA GLY A 405 29.02 14.85 32.56
C GLY A 405 28.61 16.05 31.72
N GLU A 406 29.23 16.15 30.55
CA GLU A 406 28.95 17.19 29.57
C GLU A 406 28.34 16.60 28.30
N VAL A 407 27.39 17.32 27.73
CA VAL A 407 26.80 17.05 26.40
C VAL A 407 26.59 18.36 25.66
N ARG A 408 26.55 18.30 24.34
CA ARG A 408 26.04 19.39 23.51
C ARG A 408 24.53 19.31 23.40
N LEU A 409 23.87 20.39 23.75
CA LEU A 409 22.50 20.64 23.33
C LEU A 409 22.53 20.97 21.85
N LYS A 410 21.84 20.17 21.04
CA LYS A 410 21.94 20.22 19.56
C LYS A 410 21.76 21.65 19.06
N TYR A 411 22.63 22.06 18.15
CA TYR A 411 22.69 23.41 17.53
C TYR A 411 23.07 24.56 18.47
N THR A 412 23.29 24.31 19.78
CA THR A 412 23.53 25.37 20.75
C THR A 412 24.75 25.07 21.64
N TYR A 413 24.60 25.18 22.91
CA TYR A 413 25.68 25.17 23.91
C TYR A 413 26.06 23.76 24.41
N ILE A 414 27.22 23.66 25.00
CA ILE A 414 27.61 22.54 25.86
C ILE A 414 27.08 22.83 27.26
N VAL A 415 26.45 21.81 27.87
CA VAL A 415 25.98 21.87 29.26
C VAL A 415 26.61 20.76 30.10
N LYS A 416 26.78 21.04 31.39
CA LYS A 416 27.27 20.11 32.39
C LYS A 416 26.22 19.91 33.48
N CYS A 417 25.85 18.66 33.79
CA CYS A 417 24.93 18.36 34.89
C CYS A 417 25.66 18.54 36.23
N VAL A 418 25.13 19.39 37.09
CA VAL A 418 25.71 19.71 38.41
C VAL A 418 24.85 19.22 39.59
N GLU A 419 23.56 18.98 39.36
CA GLU A 419 22.65 18.49 40.40
C GLU A 419 21.50 17.69 39.77
N VAL A 420 21.10 16.62 40.45
CA VAL A 420 19.92 15.81 40.09
C VAL A 420 18.88 15.96 41.17
N VAL A 421 17.72 16.49 40.82
CA VAL A 421 16.59 16.70 41.75
C VAL A 421 15.63 15.51 41.60
N LYS A 422 15.21 14.97 42.75
CA LYS A 422 14.30 13.83 42.84
C LYS A 422 13.10 14.16 43.73
N ASP A 423 11.99 13.48 43.47
CA ASP A 423 10.82 13.47 44.36
C ASP A 423 11.04 12.55 45.58
N GLU A 424 10.03 12.49 46.45
CA GLU A 424 10.05 11.65 47.65
C GLU A 424 10.14 10.15 47.34
N GLU A 425 9.73 9.75 46.15
CA GLU A 425 9.76 8.37 45.65
C GLU A 425 11.10 8.00 44.97
N GLY A 426 11.99 8.99 44.81
CA GLY A 426 13.29 8.83 44.16
C GLY A 426 13.31 8.98 42.65
N ASN A 427 12.18 9.39 42.01
CA ASN A 427 12.11 9.65 40.58
C ASN A 427 12.78 10.99 40.26
N ILE A 428 13.51 11.03 39.13
CA ILE A 428 14.14 12.26 38.68
C ILE A 428 13.09 13.21 38.11
N THR A 429 12.99 14.40 38.70
CA THR A 429 12.05 15.44 38.31
C THR A 429 12.72 16.61 37.59
N GLU A 430 13.99 16.91 37.92
CA GLU A 430 14.73 18.02 37.32
C GLU A 430 16.22 17.70 37.28
N LEU A 431 16.90 18.12 36.21
CA LEU A 431 18.33 18.14 36.09
C LEU A 431 18.80 19.59 36.08
N ARG A 432 19.68 19.96 37.02
CA ARG A 432 20.30 21.28 37.05
C ARG A 432 21.65 21.25 36.38
N CYS A 433 21.81 22.11 35.40
CA CYS A 433 23.02 22.16 34.57
C CYS A 433 23.58 23.57 34.52
N THR A 434 24.89 23.67 34.26
CA THR A 434 25.53 24.90 33.84
C THR A 434 25.78 24.83 32.34
N TYR A 435 25.73 25.98 31.64
CA TYR A 435 26.14 26.07 30.24
C TYR A 435 27.48 26.81 30.10
N ASP A 436 28.20 26.53 29.05
CA ASP A 436 29.40 27.22 28.65
C ASP A 436 29.08 28.19 27.51
N PRO A 437 29.03 29.52 27.76
CA PRO A 437 28.62 30.51 26.77
C PRO A 437 29.59 30.63 25.58
N PHE A 438 30.86 30.19 25.75
CA PHE A 438 31.85 30.22 24.66
C PHE A 438 31.72 29.08 23.66
N THR A 439 30.85 28.12 23.89
CA THR A 439 30.58 26.98 23.01
C THR A 439 29.44 27.19 22.03
N ARG A 440 28.92 28.41 21.93
CA ARG A 440 27.90 28.81 20.94
C ARG A 440 28.43 28.57 19.52
N PRO A 441 27.64 28.09 18.58
CA PRO A 441 28.02 28.02 17.17
C PRO A 441 28.45 29.40 16.64
N GLY A 442 29.65 29.46 16.02
CA GLY A 442 30.25 30.72 15.53
C GLY A 442 31.02 31.53 16.60
N ALA A 443 31.00 31.15 17.88
CA ALA A 443 31.91 31.71 18.87
C ALA A 443 33.31 31.11 18.69
N GLY A 444 34.34 31.89 18.97
CA GLY A 444 35.75 31.56 18.61
C GLY A 444 36.35 30.32 19.28
N GLU A 445 35.73 29.72 20.28
CA GLU A 445 36.24 28.55 21.00
C GLU A 445 35.31 27.33 20.80
N TRP A 446 35.37 26.75 19.60
CA TRP A 446 34.69 25.49 19.35
C TRP A 446 35.42 24.32 20.01
N ARG A 447 34.78 23.64 20.96
CA ARG A 447 35.24 22.35 21.47
C ARG A 447 34.22 21.27 21.24
N SER A 448 34.66 20.04 21.00
CA SER A 448 33.76 18.90 20.80
C SER A 448 33.58 18.14 22.11
N VAL A 449 32.37 17.60 22.28
CA VAL A 449 32.00 16.60 23.29
C VAL A 449 31.44 15.36 22.60
N LYS A 450 31.54 14.21 23.26
CA LYS A 450 31.16 12.93 22.64
C LYS A 450 29.65 12.80 22.44
N GLY A 451 28.83 13.50 23.22
CA GLY A 451 27.38 13.39 23.22
C GLY A 451 26.69 14.64 22.70
N THR A 452 25.66 14.47 21.87
CA THR A 452 24.72 15.51 21.47
C THR A 452 23.31 15.01 21.71
N ILE A 453 22.49 15.81 22.41
CA ILE A 453 21.10 15.50 22.70
C ILE A 453 20.19 16.59 22.15
N HIS A 454 18.95 16.23 21.80
CA HIS A 454 17.93 17.21 21.40
C HIS A 454 17.13 17.71 22.61
N TRP A 455 16.45 18.80 22.43
CA TRP A 455 15.79 19.54 23.50
C TRP A 455 14.70 20.44 22.94
N VAL A 456 13.80 20.91 23.78
CA VAL A 456 12.85 21.98 23.46
C VAL A 456 12.75 22.97 24.63
N SER A 457 12.52 24.26 24.33
CA SER A 457 12.27 25.29 25.34
C SER A 457 10.90 25.10 25.98
N ILE A 458 10.81 24.94 27.29
CA ILE A 458 9.52 24.75 28.00
C ILE A 458 8.57 25.89 27.74
N ALA A 459 9.06 27.14 27.77
CA ALA A 459 8.22 28.31 27.56
C ALA A 459 7.61 28.46 26.16
N HIS A 460 8.16 27.72 25.16
CA HIS A 460 7.77 27.85 23.76
C HIS A 460 7.33 26.52 23.15
N ALA A 461 7.49 25.41 23.87
CA ALA A 461 7.14 24.09 23.35
C ALA A 461 5.63 23.99 23.08
N GLN A 462 5.31 23.28 22.01
CA GLN A 462 3.94 22.95 21.63
C GLN A 462 3.63 21.53 22.03
N GLU A 463 2.54 21.32 22.75
CA GLU A 463 2.06 19.97 23.06
C GLU A 463 1.49 19.31 21.82
N ILE A 464 1.86 18.06 21.59
CA ILE A 464 1.37 17.26 20.45
C ILE A 464 1.02 15.84 20.91
N GLU A 465 0.04 15.24 20.25
CA GLU A 465 -0.22 13.80 20.37
C GLU A 465 0.69 13.04 19.37
N ILE A 466 1.33 11.99 19.83
CA ILE A 466 2.22 11.14 19.02
C ILE A 466 1.65 9.73 18.99
N ARG A 467 1.32 9.25 17.80
CA ARG A 467 0.83 7.90 17.56
C ARG A 467 1.98 7.03 17.02
N ASN A 468 2.58 6.26 17.91
CA ASN A 468 3.66 5.37 17.58
C ASN A 468 3.10 4.06 16.99
N TYR A 469 2.85 4.05 15.69
CA TYR A 469 2.39 2.87 14.96
C TYR A 469 3.50 1.85 14.76
N ASP A 470 3.18 0.57 14.91
CA ASP A 470 4.03 -0.56 14.59
C ASP A 470 3.26 -1.56 13.70
N ARG A 471 3.82 -2.74 13.47
CA ARG A 471 3.20 -3.81 12.68
C ARG A 471 1.93 -4.30 13.34
N LEU A 472 0.89 -4.53 12.53
CA LEU A 472 -0.41 -5.00 13.04
C LEU A 472 -0.35 -6.44 13.54
N PHE A 473 0.53 -7.28 12.98
CA PHE A 473 0.64 -8.69 13.33
C PHE A 473 2.02 -9.05 13.86
N THR A 474 2.06 -10.09 14.71
CA THR A 474 3.29 -10.65 15.31
C THR A 474 3.81 -11.89 14.57
N LEU A 475 2.98 -12.57 13.76
CA LEU A 475 3.37 -13.73 12.98
C LEU A 475 4.04 -13.28 11.67
N ALA A 476 5.25 -13.77 11.42
CA ALA A 476 6.02 -13.36 10.25
C ALA A 476 5.34 -13.77 8.93
N ASP A 477 4.89 -15.01 8.82
CA ASP A 477 4.16 -15.48 7.64
C ASP A 477 2.68 -15.72 7.98
N MET A 478 1.82 -14.77 7.62
CA MET A 478 0.38 -14.82 7.86
C MET A 478 -0.35 -15.90 7.01
N SER A 479 0.34 -16.57 6.10
CA SER A 479 -0.18 -17.76 5.42
C SER A 479 -0.04 -19.04 6.26
N GLN A 480 0.82 -19.02 7.28
CA GLN A 480 1.15 -20.13 8.17
C GLN A 480 0.41 -20.06 9.51
N VAL A 481 -0.77 -19.45 9.54
CA VAL A 481 -1.63 -19.50 10.74
C VAL A 481 -2.01 -20.95 11.00
N PRO A 482 -1.72 -21.50 12.20
CA PRO A 482 -2.08 -22.88 12.55
C PRO A 482 -3.59 -23.12 12.42
N GLU A 483 -3.99 -24.35 12.07
CA GLU A 483 -5.40 -24.72 11.84
C GLU A 483 -6.29 -24.53 13.09
N ASP A 484 -5.71 -24.66 14.28
CA ASP A 484 -6.37 -24.50 15.58
C ASP A 484 -6.41 -23.05 16.08
N LYS A 485 -5.89 -22.08 15.28
CA LYS A 485 -5.77 -20.67 15.62
C LYS A 485 -6.54 -19.80 14.64
N ASP A 486 -7.00 -18.64 15.14
CA ASP A 486 -7.50 -17.56 14.28
C ASP A 486 -6.36 -16.57 13.98
N TYR A 487 -6.37 -15.97 12.78
CA TYR A 487 -5.37 -14.96 12.42
C TYR A 487 -5.38 -13.76 13.38
N LYS A 488 -6.51 -13.48 14.03
CA LYS A 488 -6.66 -12.43 15.04
C LYS A 488 -5.88 -12.69 16.33
N ASP A 489 -5.55 -13.96 16.62
CA ASP A 489 -4.72 -14.31 17.77
C ASP A 489 -3.28 -13.78 17.66
N PHE A 490 -2.90 -13.40 16.45
CA PHE A 490 -1.59 -12.82 16.13
C PHE A 490 -1.60 -11.28 15.97
N LEU A 491 -2.69 -10.61 16.39
CA LEU A 491 -2.70 -9.16 16.46
C LEU A 491 -1.67 -8.68 17.49
N ASN A 492 -0.87 -7.68 17.10
CA ASN A 492 0.10 -7.05 17.98
C ASN A 492 -0.60 -6.06 18.93
N PRO A 493 -0.63 -6.33 20.24
CA PRO A 493 -1.27 -5.44 21.21
C PRO A 493 -0.59 -4.06 21.26
N ASP A 494 0.71 -3.99 20.96
CA ASP A 494 1.51 -2.77 20.96
C ASP A 494 1.62 -2.13 19.57
N SER A 495 0.73 -2.51 18.63
CA SER A 495 0.71 -1.96 17.27
C SER A 495 0.42 -0.47 17.20
N LEU A 496 -0.14 0.12 18.26
CA LEU A 496 -0.36 1.54 18.46
C LEU A 496 -0.11 1.92 19.90
N ILE A 497 0.89 2.76 20.13
CA ILE A 497 1.17 3.40 21.44
C ILE A 497 0.98 4.89 21.25
N VAL A 498 0.04 5.47 22.00
CA VAL A 498 -0.22 6.92 22.02
C VAL A 498 0.58 7.55 23.15
N ALA A 499 1.31 8.61 22.83
CA ALA A 499 2.08 9.39 23.78
C ALA A 499 1.79 10.89 23.60
N GLU A 500 2.03 11.65 24.64
CA GLU A 500 2.11 13.11 24.57
C GLU A 500 3.57 13.51 24.38
N GLY A 501 3.81 14.58 23.62
CA GLY A 501 5.16 15.09 23.38
C GLY A 501 5.19 16.59 23.29
N PHE A 502 6.40 17.13 23.33
CA PHE A 502 6.68 18.56 23.25
C PHE A 502 7.55 18.84 22.03
N ALA A 503 7.05 19.68 21.13
CA ALA A 503 7.70 20.03 19.89
C ALA A 503 8.23 21.46 19.88
N GLU A 504 9.31 21.72 19.18
CA GLU A 504 9.70 23.09 18.84
C GLU A 504 8.61 23.76 17.99
N PRO A 505 8.36 25.09 18.11
CA PRO A 505 7.24 25.76 17.45
C PRO A 505 7.21 25.59 15.94
N ALA A 506 8.38 25.61 15.30
CA ALA A 506 8.52 25.54 13.85
C ALA A 506 7.96 24.24 13.21
N LEU A 507 7.79 23.16 13.99
CA LEU A 507 7.18 21.93 13.50
C LEU A 507 5.75 22.14 13.00
N LEU A 508 4.96 22.95 13.69
CA LEU A 508 3.55 23.13 13.35
C LEU A 508 3.34 23.93 12.06
N ASP A 509 4.36 24.69 11.66
CA ASP A 509 4.38 25.50 10.42
C ASP A 509 4.90 24.70 9.22
N ASP A 510 5.30 23.43 9.39
CA ASP A 510 5.79 22.62 8.29
C ASP A 510 4.70 22.39 7.25
N ALA A 511 5.00 22.79 6.01
CA ALA A 511 4.12 22.66 4.85
C ALA A 511 4.67 21.71 3.78
N SER A 512 5.65 20.87 4.12
CA SER A 512 6.28 19.96 3.17
C SER A 512 5.33 18.91 2.58
N GLY A 513 4.27 18.57 3.32
CA GLY A 513 3.30 17.56 2.91
C GLY A 513 3.82 16.11 2.96
N ILE A 514 5.03 15.90 3.46
CA ILE A 514 5.64 14.58 3.68
C ILE A 514 5.99 14.39 5.16
N ALA A 515 6.31 13.16 5.55
CA ALA A 515 6.77 12.90 6.91
C ALA A 515 8.06 13.68 7.22
N VAL A 516 8.12 14.29 8.40
CA VAL A 516 9.28 15.00 8.93
C VAL A 516 10.08 14.08 9.84
N GLN A 517 11.35 14.38 10.05
CA GLN A 517 12.14 13.66 11.03
C GLN A 517 12.03 14.34 12.41
N PHE A 518 11.54 13.61 13.41
CA PHE A 518 11.80 13.96 14.80
C PHE A 518 13.25 13.53 15.10
N GLU A 519 14.09 14.51 15.28
CA GLU A 519 15.53 14.33 15.35
C GLU A 519 15.94 13.27 16.37
N ARG A 520 16.76 12.31 15.95
CA ARG A 520 17.23 11.15 16.75
C ARG A 520 16.15 10.12 17.10
N THR A 521 14.88 10.32 16.70
CA THR A 521 13.76 9.47 17.10
C THR A 521 13.17 8.67 15.94
N GLY A 522 12.70 9.31 14.89
CA GLY A 522 12.04 8.65 13.76
C GLY A 522 11.43 9.64 12.77
N TYR A 523 10.63 9.10 11.83
CA TYR A 523 9.88 9.89 10.87
C TYR A 523 8.40 9.89 11.25
N TYR A 524 7.78 11.06 11.16
CA TYR A 524 6.41 11.28 11.59
C TYR A 524 5.67 12.16 10.58
N ILE A 525 4.42 11.83 10.30
CA ILE A 525 3.52 12.62 9.43
C ILE A 525 2.43 13.26 10.29
N LYS A 526 2.06 14.49 9.99
CA LYS A 526 0.89 15.14 10.59
C LYS A 526 -0.37 14.39 10.15
N ASP A 527 -1.15 13.90 11.11
CA ASP A 527 -2.37 13.14 10.84
C ASP A 527 -3.52 14.06 10.40
N SER A 528 -4.46 13.52 9.63
CA SER A 528 -5.71 14.21 9.25
C SER A 528 -6.59 14.56 10.44
N ASP A 529 -6.45 13.88 11.58
CA ASP A 529 -7.18 14.18 12.82
C ASP A 529 -6.63 15.42 13.55
N SER A 530 -5.51 16.00 13.09
CA SER A 530 -4.92 17.19 13.72
C SER A 530 -5.85 18.38 13.66
N THR A 531 -5.97 19.08 14.79
CA THR A 531 -6.54 20.42 14.90
C THR A 531 -5.48 21.41 15.37
N PRO A 532 -5.69 22.72 15.25
CA PRO A 532 -4.76 23.70 15.81
C PRO A 532 -4.53 23.53 17.32
N GLU A 533 -5.56 23.10 18.07
CA GLU A 533 -5.53 22.90 19.52
C GLU A 533 -4.95 21.54 19.91
N LYS A 534 -5.01 20.57 18.99
CA LYS A 534 -4.52 19.21 19.21
C LYS A 534 -3.82 18.70 17.97
N PRO A 535 -2.54 19.06 17.75
CA PRO A 535 -1.75 18.50 16.67
C PRO A 535 -1.45 17.02 16.92
N VAL A 536 -1.62 16.20 15.90
CA VAL A 536 -1.43 14.74 15.96
C VAL A 536 -0.41 14.32 14.92
N PHE A 537 0.56 13.48 15.32
CA PHE A 537 1.61 12.97 14.44
C PHE A 537 1.69 11.45 14.48
N ASN A 538 1.64 10.82 13.32
CA ASN A 538 1.75 9.37 13.14
C ASN A 538 3.20 8.97 12.85
N ARG A 539 3.73 7.98 13.56
CA ARG A 539 5.02 7.42 13.23
C ARG A 539 4.96 6.67 11.90
N THR A 540 5.72 7.17 10.93
CA THR A 540 5.91 6.56 9.62
C THR A 540 6.90 5.41 9.68
N ALA A 541 8.10 5.68 10.21
CA ALA A 541 9.18 4.72 10.34
C ALA A 541 10.15 5.11 11.46
N THR A 542 10.83 4.12 12.02
CA THR A 542 11.97 4.34 12.93
C THR A 542 13.20 4.80 12.16
N LEU A 543 14.18 5.44 12.84
CA LEU A 543 15.43 5.85 12.18
C LEU A 543 16.30 4.68 11.74
N LYS A 544 16.27 3.59 12.49
CA LYS A 544 17.12 2.41 12.26
C LYS A 544 16.29 1.15 12.45
N ASP A 545 16.61 0.14 11.68
CA ASP A 545 16.18 -1.23 11.89
C ASP A 545 17.38 -2.20 11.77
N SER A 546 17.09 -3.48 11.87
CA SER A 546 18.09 -4.55 11.70
C SER A 546 18.32 -4.92 10.23
N TYR A 547 17.54 -4.39 9.29
CA TYR A 547 17.67 -4.70 7.87
C TYR A 547 18.99 -4.16 7.32
N LYS A 548 19.73 -5.05 6.67
CA LYS A 548 20.93 -4.70 5.90
C LYS A 548 20.68 -5.16 4.47
N PRO A 549 20.60 -4.23 3.50
CA PRO A 549 20.55 -4.62 2.09
C PRO A 549 21.84 -5.39 1.75
N GLU A 550 21.69 -6.52 1.06
CA GLU A 550 22.79 -7.27 0.46
C GLU A 550 23.43 -6.50 -0.68
#